data_96882f91a2ac535792e089aab783a89e
#
_entry.id   96882f91a2ac535792e089aab783a89e
#
_cell.length_a   1.000
_cell.length_b   1.000
_cell.length_c   1.000
_cell.angle_alpha   90.00
_cell.angle_beta   90.00
_cell.angle_gamma   90.00
#
_symmetry.space_group_name_H-M   'P 1'
#
loop_
_entity.id
_entity.type
_entity.pdbx_description
1 polymer ?
#
loop_
_entity_poly.entity_id
_entity_poly.type
_entity_poly.pdbx_seq_one_letter_code
_entity_poly.pdbx_strand_id
1 'polypeptide(L)'
;MRDLRIWRGSVMALCVTVAFAGLAASSTLANEPKPETASAPPKTTQSSYKPYFVEFRSRAAASYGHMYVIYGQLNGRGEIVKSDIAGLHPAGDANDCDNCSVITWTLGHLLFVPSETGASDGDLEEKYVTARYRVMVDAATFKKVSAHISKLKADQPVWHALLHNCVSFGNDIAGSLGLKTPTFIWMEPKDYVESLRDLNGGKPQKPLRFAAPTSASTDKPPMTQLTHSQTSGAASGAAR
;
A
#
# COMPACT_ATOMS: atom_id res chain seq x y z
N MET A 1 -42.29 33.14 20.74
CA MET A 1 -41.66 34.47 20.82
C MET A 1 -40.34 34.31 21.55
N ARG A 2 -39.23 34.31 20.82
CA ARG A 2 -37.86 34.64 21.29
C ARG A 2 -36.87 34.48 20.14
N ASP A 3 -36.22 35.55 19.89
CA ASP A 3 -35.49 36.05 18.76
C ASP A 3 -34.31 35.19 18.26
N LEU A 4 -34.28 35.05 16.93
CA LEU A 4 -33.11 34.64 16.13
C LEU A 4 -32.15 35.84 16.03
N ARG A 5 -30.97 35.78 16.62
CA ARG A 5 -29.88 36.74 16.36
C ARG A 5 -28.91 36.20 15.31
N ILE A 6 -29.00 36.78 14.14
CA ILE A 6 -28.09 36.60 13.02
C ILE A 6 -26.79 37.37 13.35
N TRP A 7 -25.68 36.67 13.43
CA TRP A 7 -24.35 37.28 13.57
C TRP A 7 -23.70 37.44 12.18
N ARG A 8 -23.70 38.70 11.71
CA ARG A 8 -22.95 39.11 10.51
C ARG A 8 -21.55 39.51 10.94
N GLY A 9 -20.54 38.68 10.59
CA GLY A 9 -19.12 39.01 10.71
C GLY A 9 -18.60 39.64 9.41
N SER A 10 -18.19 40.89 9.48
CA SER A 10 -17.61 41.67 8.39
C SER A 10 -16.22 41.16 8.05
N VAL A 11 -15.98 40.85 6.78
CA VAL A 11 -14.64 40.59 6.22
C VAL A 11 -14.04 41.93 5.82
N MET A 12 -12.96 42.32 6.49
CA MET A 12 -12.18 43.52 6.17
C MET A 12 -11.10 43.13 5.17
N ALA A 13 -11.22 43.60 3.94
CA ALA A 13 -10.19 43.46 2.91
C ALA A 13 -9.12 44.53 3.08
N LEU A 14 -7.89 44.13 3.30
CA LEU A 14 -6.73 45.01 3.39
C LEU A 14 -6.02 45.03 2.02
N CYS A 15 -6.22 46.14 1.26
CA CYS A 15 -5.46 46.42 0.04
C CYS A 15 -4.12 47.07 0.42
N VAL A 16 -3.02 46.39 0.12
CA VAL A 16 -1.66 46.96 0.21
C VAL A 16 -1.24 47.37 -1.22
N THR A 17 -1.22 48.67 -1.47
CA THR A 17 -0.64 49.27 -2.69
C THR A 17 0.85 49.51 -2.49
N VAL A 18 1.70 48.84 -3.24
CA VAL A 18 3.15 49.11 -3.30
C VAL A 18 3.44 50.02 -4.51
N ALA A 19 3.86 51.23 -4.23
CA ALA A 19 4.31 52.17 -5.22
C ALA A 19 5.79 51.87 -5.62
N PHE A 20 6.03 51.60 -6.90
CA PHE A 20 7.39 51.52 -7.48
C PHE A 20 7.83 52.91 -7.94
N ALA A 21 8.86 53.44 -7.30
CA ALA A 21 9.60 54.60 -7.78
C ALA A 21 10.68 54.14 -8.75
N GLY A 22 10.61 54.61 -10.00
CA GLY A 22 11.60 54.32 -11.02
C GLY A 22 12.87 55.16 -10.84
N LEU A 23 14.03 54.52 -10.86
CA LEU A 23 15.32 55.14 -11.07
C LEU A 23 15.82 54.75 -12.48
N ALA A 24 15.93 55.73 -13.33
CA ALA A 24 16.59 55.59 -14.63
C ALA A 24 18.11 55.66 -14.41
N ALA A 25 18.84 54.60 -14.73
CA ALA A 25 20.28 54.57 -14.80
C ALA A 25 20.73 54.34 -16.24
N SER A 26 21.52 55.26 -16.77
CA SER A 26 22.08 55.26 -18.11
C SER A 26 23.08 54.14 -18.30
N SER A 27 22.91 53.39 -19.38
CA SER A 27 23.76 52.27 -19.77
C SER A 27 24.96 52.76 -20.58
N THR A 28 26.16 52.52 -20.05
CA THR A 28 27.41 52.50 -20.82
C THR A 28 27.57 51.16 -21.50
N LEU A 29 27.72 51.18 -22.82
CA LEU A 29 28.01 50.02 -23.66
C LEU A 29 29.44 49.50 -23.34
N ALA A 30 29.59 48.45 -22.59
CA ALA A 30 30.78 47.62 -22.51
C ALA A 30 30.54 46.36 -23.35
N ASN A 31 31.44 46.12 -24.29
CA ASN A 31 31.44 45.00 -25.23
C ASN A 31 31.83 43.73 -24.42
N GLU A 32 30.86 42.93 -24.00
CA GLU A 32 31.11 41.67 -23.32
C GLU A 32 31.35 40.56 -24.33
N PRO A 33 32.33 39.67 -24.11
CA PRO A 33 32.54 38.49 -24.94
C PRO A 33 31.35 37.52 -24.77
N LYS A 34 30.83 37.07 -25.92
CA LYS A 34 29.75 36.08 -26.05
C LYS A 34 30.01 34.86 -25.15
N PRO A 35 29.11 34.52 -24.20
CA PRO A 35 29.29 33.30 -23.41
C PRO A 35 29.19 32.09 -24.33
N GLU A 36 30.24 31.31 -24.30
CA GLU A 36 30.32 29.97 -24.92
C GLU A 36 29.17 29.15 -24.35
N THR A 37 28.32 28.64 -25.24
CA THR A 37 27.12 27.86 -24.90
C THR A 37 27.57 26.62 -24.15
N ALA A 38 27.51 26.67 -22.81
CA ALA A 38 27.69 25.49 -21.98
C ALA A 38 26.67 24.44 -22.42
N SER A 39 27.18 23.39 -23.03
CA SER A 39 26.39 22.21 -23.40
C SER A 39 25.62 21.72 -22.19
N ALA A 40 24.29 21.76 -22.24
CA ALA A 40 23.44 21.25 -21.20
C ALA A 40 23.84 19.79 -20.92
N PRO A 41 23.94 19.36 -19.63
CA PRO A 41 24.27 18.00 -19.32
C PRO A 41 23.28 17.07 -20.02
N PRO A 42 23.73 15.92 -20.54
CA PRO A 42 22.85 14.98 -21.24
C PRO A 42 21.70 14.62 -20.30
N LYS A 43 20.46 14.82 -20.77
CA LYS A 43 19.26 14.33 -20.07
C LYS A 43 19.44 12.83 -19.94
N THR A 44 19.78 12.38 -18.73
CA THR A 44 19.83 10.96 -18.41
C THR A 44 18.45 10.40 -18.73
N THR A 45 18.34 9.66 -19.81
CA THR A 45 17.13 8.91 -20.16
C THR A 45 16.92 7.94 -19.03
N GLN A 46 16.10 8.30 -18.05
CA GLN A 46 15.71 7.38 -17.00
C GLN A 46 15.11 6.18 -17.70
N SER A 47 15.78 5.04 -17.55
CA SER A 47 15.36 3.75 -18.09
C SER A 47 13.89 3.55 -17.75
N SER A 48 13.06 3.35 -18.77
CA SER A 48 11.63 3.00 -18.60
C SER A 48 11.45 1.59 -18.01
N TYR A 49 12.55 0.95 -17.60
CA TYR A 49 12.55 -0.37 -16.99
C TYR A 49 11.92 -0.31 -15.59
N LYS A 50 10.83 -1.05 -15.42
CA LYS A 50 10.04 -1.13 -14.19
C LYS A 50 10.13 -2.55 -13.63
N PRO A 51 11.20 -2.89 -12.90
CA PRO A 51 11.40 -4.25 -12.40
C PRO A 51 10.61 -4.54 -11.12
N TYR A 52 9.87 -3.57 -10.60
CA TYR A 52 9.12 -3.73 -9.37
C TYR A 52 7.63 -3.77 -9.66
N PHE A 53 6.89 -4.44 -8.78
CA PHE A 53 5.45 -4.56 -8.90
C PHE A 53 4.76 -4.34 -7.55
N VAL A 54 3.52 -3.88 -7.63
CA VAL A 54 2.55 -3.87 -6.53
C VAL A 54 1.28 -4.51 -7.09
N GLU A 55 0.83 -5.61 -6.50
CA GLU A 55 -0.32 -6.36 -6.97
C GLU A 55 -1.38 -6.43 -5.87
N PHE A 56 -2.50 -5.80 -6.13
CA PHE A 56 -3.70 -5.90 -5.31
C PHE A 56 -4.40 -7.21 -5.63
N ARG A 57 -4.71 -7.99 -4.61
CA ARG A 57 -5.41 -9.27 -4.74
C ARG A 57 -6.61 -9.33 -3.84
N SER A 58 -7.61 -10.04 -4.27
CA SER A 58 -8.65 -10.57 -3.41
C SER A 58 -8.65 -12.09 -3.47
N ARG A 59 -9.03 -12.72 -2.38
CA ARG A 59 -9.24 -14.16 -2.31
C ARG A 59 -10.58 -14.51 -1.69
N ALA A 60 -11.07 -15.70 -2.02
CA ALA A 60 -12.20 -16.28 -1.33
C ALA A 60 -11.84 -16.57 0.14
N ALA A 61 -12.81 -16.41 1.01
CA ALA A 61 -12.77 -16.80 2.42
C ALA A 61 -14.15 -17.30 2.83
N ALA A 62 -14.29 -17.79 4.06
CA ALA A 62 -15.57 -18.28 4.58
C ALA A 62 -16.66 -17.20 4.69
N SER A 63 -16.30 -15.92 4.52
CA SER A 63 -17.20 -14.76 4.54
C SER A 63 -17.24 -14.06 3.18
N TYR A 64 -17.07 -12.74 3.18
CA TYR A 64 -17.03 -11.89 1.98
C TYR A 64 -15.66 -11.83 1.30
N GLY A 65 -14.68 -12.60 1.75
CA GLY A 65 -13.33 -12.64 1.19
C GLY A 65 -12.35 -11.75 1.93
N HIS A 66 -11.11 -11.71 1.41
CA HIS A 66 -10.02 -10.89 1.95
C HIS A 66 -9.27 -10.16 0.84
N MET A 67 -8.89 -8.91 1.08
CA MET A 67 -8.03 -8.12 0.20
C MET A 67 -6.64 -7.97 0.81
N TYR A 68 -5.61 -8.12 -0.02
CA TYR A 68 -4.21 -7.95 0.36
C TYR A 68 -3.38 -7.46 -0.81
N VAL A 69 -2.15 -7.08 -0.54
CA VAL A 69 -1.21 -6.56 -1.54
C VAL A 69 0.07 -7.40 -1.49
N ILE A 70 0.49 -7.93 -2.64
CA ILE A 70 1.82 -8.49 -2.82
C ILE A 70 2.67 -7.46 -3.57
N TYR A 71 3.86 -7.18 -3.07
CA TYR A 71 4.75 -6.21 -3.68
C TYR A 71 6.19 -6.72 -3.66
N GLY A 72 6.96 -6.37 -4.70
CA GLY A 72 8.29 -6.95 -4.81
C GLY A 72 9.01 -6.63 -6.10
N GLN A 73 9.97 -7.48 -6.42
CA GLN A 73 10.86 -7.33 -7.57
C GLN A 73 10.78 -8.53 -8.50
N LEU A 74 10.84 -8.24 -9.81
CA LEU A 74 10.92 -9.22 -10.88
C LEU A 74 12.33 -9.28 -11.46
N ASN A 75 12.73 -10.46 -11.96
CA ASN A 75 13.92 -10.61 -12.82
C ASN A 75 13.60 -10.19 -14.27
N GLY A 76 14.62 -10.28 -15.14
CA GLY A 76 14.49 -9.97 -16.56
C GLY A 76 13.51 -10.89 -17.33
N ARG A 77 13.09 -12.03 -16.75
CA ARG A 77 12.09 -12.93 -17.31
C ARG A 77 10.68 -12.66 -16.79
N GLY A 78 10.51 -11.65 -15.92
CA GLY A 78 9.22 -11.32 -15.31
C GLY A 78 8.80 -12.28 -14.18
N GLU A 79 9.74 -12.98 -13.58
CA GLU A 79 9.50 -13.88 -12.45
C GLU A 79 9.83 -13.18 -11.14
N ILE A 80 9.06 -13.48 -10.07
CA ILE A 80 9.28 -12.91 -8.73
C ILE A 80 10.59 -13.45 -8.15
N VAL A 81 11.50 -12.55 -7.82
CA VAL A 81 12.75 -12.87 -7.11
C VAL A 81 12.72 -12.46 -5.63
N LYS A 82 11.87 -11.48 -5.31
CA LYS A 82 11.63 -11.02 -3.94
C LYS A 82 10.23 -10.46 -3.84
N SER A 83 9.50 -10.83 -2.79
CA SER A 83 8.19 -10.24 -2.50
C SER A 83 7.91 -10.24 -1.01
N ASP A 84 6.97 -9.39 -0.61
CA ASP A 84 6.37 -9.31 0.71
C ASP A 84 4.85 -9.13 0.55
N ILE A 85 4.11 -9.36 1.64
CA ILE A 85 2.65 -9.26 1.69
C ILE A 85 2.24 -8.22 2.73
N ALA A 86 1.20 -7.48 2.42
CA ALA A 86 0.54 -6.55 3.30
C ALA A 86 -0.98 -6.68 3.18
N GLY A 87 -1.62 -6.95 4.30
CA GLY A 87 -3.07 -7.02 4.44
C GLY A 87 -3.44 -6.60 5.85
N LEU A 88 -4.66 -6.19 6.10
CA LEU A 88 -5.18 -5.86 7.41
C LEU A 88 -6.30 -6.83 7.77
N HIS A 89 -6.14 -7.58 8.85
CA HIS A 89 -7.10 -8.56 9.32
C HIS A 89 -7.22 -8.52 10.84
N PRO A 90 -8.30 -9.08 11.44
CA PRO A 90 -8.41 -9.20 12.89
C PRO A 90 -7.24 -10.01 13.46
N ALA A 91 -6.71 -9.60 14.60
CA ALA A 91 -5.68 -10.35 15.30
C ALA A 91 -6.21 -11.70 15.82
N GLY A 92 -5.30 -12.64 16.00
CA GLY A 92 -5.64 -13.97 16.49
C GLY A 92 -6.00 -14.93 15.36
N ASP A 93 -5.33 -14.83 14.21
CA ASP A 93 -5.40 -15.86 13.18
C ASP A 93 -5.01 -17.21 13.78
N ALA A 94 -5.80 -18.18 13.48
CA ALA A 94 -5.91 -19.61 13.79
C ALA A 94 -4.86 -20.34 14.65
N ASN A 95 -3.76 -19.72 15.01
CA ASN A 95 -2.62 -20.41 15.61
C ASN A 95 -2.53 -20.32 17.13
N ASP A 96 -3.26 -19.37 17.74
CA ASP A 96 -3.19 -19.18 19.21
C ASP A 96 -4.36 -19.80 19.98
N CYS A 97 -5.52 -19.98 19.36
CA CYS A 97 -6.62 -20.75 19.92
C CYS A 97 -7.62 -21.17 18.84
N ASP A 98 -8.26 -22.33 19.02
CA ASP A 98 -9.14 -22.99 18.03
C ASP A 98 -10.32 -22.14 17.51
N ASN A 99 -10.62 -20.97 18.08
CA ASN A 99 -11.74 -20.11 17.67
C ASN A 99 -11.46 -18.60 17.83
N CYS A 100 -10.24 -18.17 18.17
CA CYS A 100 -9.96 -16.75 18.46
C CYS A 100 -10.19 -15.84 17.25
N SER A 101 -9.78 -16.26 16.06
CA SER A 101 -9.99 -15.49 14.84
C SER A 101 -11.48 -15.32 14.52
N VAL A 102 -12.29 -16.34 14.73
CA VAL A 102 -13.76 -16.29 14.52
C VAL A 102 -14.42 -15.34 15.51
N ILE A 103 -14.01 -15.38 16.77
CA ILE A 103 -14.54 -14.49 17.82
C ILE A 103 -14.14 -13.05 17.52
N THR A 104 -12.87 -12.78 17.27
CA THR A 104 -12.34 -11.44 16.94
C THR A 104 -12.99 -10.91 15.67
N TRP A 105 -13.11 -11.74 14.64
CA TRP A 105 -13.80 -11.38 13.39
C TRP A 105 -15.26 -11.02 13.63
N THR A 106 -15.99 -11.83 14.42
CA THR A 106 -17.41 -11.59 14.73
C THR A 106 -17.59 -10.30 15.51
N LEU A 107 -16.79 -10.09 16.55
CA LEU A 107 -16.82 -8.87 17.36
C LEU A 107 -16.45 -7.64 16.55
N GLY A 108 -15.54 -7.76 15.60
CA GLY A 108 -15.11 -6.68 14.74
C GLY A 108 -16.16 -6.12 13.78
N HIS A 109 -17.33 -6.75 13.68
CA HIS A 109 -18.50 -6.21 12.99
C HIS A 109 -19.29 -5.20 13.85
N LEU A 110 -19.04 -5.20 15.15
CA LEU A 110 -19.75 -4.34 16.13
C LEU A 110 -18.81 -3.35 16.81
N LEU A 111 -17.55 -3.74 17.01
CA LEU A 111 -16.56 -3.01 17.78
C LEU A 111 -15.22 -3.00 17.03
N PHE A 112 -14.34 -2.05 17.39
CA PHE A 112 -12.94 -2.13 16.99
C PHE A 112 -12.23 -3.23 17.79
N VAL A 113 -11.57 -4.13 17.11
CA VAL A 113 -10.81 -5.24 17.68
C VAL A 113 -9.33 -5.10 17.33
N PRO A 114 -8.41 -5.74 18.06
CA PRO A 114 -7.00 -5.79 17.68
C PRO A 114 -6.83 -6.33 16.28
N SER A 115 -5.81 -5.84 15.56
CA SER A 115 -5.51 -6.23 14.18
C SER A 115 -4.10 -6.75 14.01
N GLU A 116 -3.90 -7.47 12.93
CA GLU A 116 -2.61 -7.85 12.38
C GLU A 116 -2.48 -7.38 10.94
N THR A 117 -1.22 -7.17 10.52
CA THR A 117 -0.89 -6.73 9.15
C THR A 117 0.15 -7.66 8.55
N GLY A 118 -0.12 -8.19 7.38
CA GLY A 118 0.78 -9.13 6.73
C GLY A 118 0.03 -10.16 5.92
N ALA A 119 0.57 -11.37 5.87
CA ALA A 119 -0.11 -12.51 5.26
C ALA A 119 -1.10 -13.12 6.26
N SER A 120 -2.26 -13.51 5.77
CA SER A 120 -3.20 -14.36 6.48
C SER A 120 -3.38 -15.69 5.73
N ASP A 121 -4.05 -16.66 6.37
CA ASP A 121 -4.24 -17.99 5.81
C ASP A 121 -4.85 -17.96 4.41
N GLY A 122 -4.23 -18.65 3.48
CA GLY A 122 -4.68 -18.76 2.08
C GLY A 122 -4.22 -17.63 1.15
N ASP A 123 -3.58 -16.56 1.63
CA ASP A 123 -3.13 -15.44 0.77
C ASP A 123 -2.07 -15.86 -0.26
N LEU A 124 -1.28 -16.89 0.06
CA LEU A 124 -0.26 -17.44 -0.85
C LEU A 124 -0.81 -18.50 -1.80
N GLU A 125 -2.05 -18.94 -1.60
CA GLU A 125 -2.64 -20.00 -2.40
C GLU A 125 -3.38 -19.42 -3.61
N GLU A 126 -2.78 -19.58 -4.77
CA GLU A 126 -3.32 -19.06 -6.04
C GLU A 126 -4.75 -19.55 -6.34
N LYS A 127 -5.11 -20.74 -5.88
CA LYS A 127 -6.46 -21.35 -6.08
C LYS A 127 -7.60 -20.54 -5.44
N TYR A 128 -7.29 -19.71 -4.42
CA TYR A 128 -8.28 -18.89 -3.75
C TYR A 128 -8.38 -17.47 -4.31
N VAL A 129 -7.44 -17.04 -5.15
CA VAL A 129 -7.44 -15.69 -5.73
C VAL A 129 -8.65 -15.49 -6.63
N THR A 130 -9.48 -14.50 -6.29
CA THR A 130 -10.72 -14.19 -7.02
C THR A 130 -10.58 -12.99 -7.96
N ALA A 131 -9.73 -12.02 -7.63
CA ALA A 131 -9.37 -10.91 -8.53
C ALA A 131 -7.93 -10.44 -8.28
N ARG A 132 -7.35 -9.78 -9.29
CA ARG A 132 -6.02 -9.17 -9.19
C ARG A 132 -5.90 -7.94 -10.07
N TYR A 133 -5.10 -6.99 -9.59
CA TYR A 133 -4.65 -5.83 -10.36
C TYR A 133 -3.19 -5.51 -10.00
N ARG A 134 -2.31 -5.58 -10.99
CA ARG A 134 -0.87 -5.34 -10.84
C ARG A 134 -0.45 -4.07 -11.52
N VAL A 135 0.34 -3.27 -10.81
CA VAL A 135 0.98 -2.06 -11.30
C VAL A 135 2.49 -2.28 -11.32
N MET A 136 3.11 -2.05 -12.49
CA MET A 136 4.57 -2.08 -12.62
C MET A 136 5.13 -0.70 -12.31
N VAL A 137 6.11 -0.64 -11.42
CA VAL A 137 6.69 0.61 -10.94
C VAL A 137 8.22 0.62 -11.07
N ASP A 138 8.79 1.82 -11.16
CA ASP A 138 10.23 2.04 -11.08
C ASP A 138 10.76 1.95 -9.65
N ALA A 139 12.09 1.97 -9.49
CA ALA A 139 12.73 1.85 -8.18
C ALA A 139 12.37 3.00 -7.21
N ALA A 140 12.21 4.22 -7.72
CA ALA A 140 11.90 5.38 -6.89
C ALA A 140 10.47 5.29 -6.35
N THR A 141 9.51 4.94 -7.19
CA THR A 141 8.12 4.70 -6.82
C THR A 141 8.00 3.51 -5.87
N PHE A 142 8.71 2.41 -6.15
CA PHE A 142 8.73 1.23 -5.28
C PHE A 142 9.24 1.57 -3.89
N LYS A 143 10.34 2.34 -3.77
CA LYS A 143 10.86 2.78 -2.47
C LYS A 143 9.83 3.60 -1.69
N LYS A 144 9.12 4.50 -2.34
CA LYS A 144 8.07 5.33 -1.70
C LYS A 144 6.90 4.48 -1.21
N VAL A 145 6.35 3.62 -2.08
CA VAL A 145 5.21 2.79 -1.70
C VAL A 145 5.57 1.76 -0.63
N SER A 146 6.77 1.15 -0.69
CA SER A 146 7.24 0.22 0.35
C SER A 146 7.38 0.90 1.71
N ALA A 147 7.91 2.13 1.75
CA ALA A 147 7.99 2.91 2.98
C ALA A 147 6.59 3.26 3.52
N HIS A 148 5.65 3.61 2.64
CA HIS A 148 4.26 3.85 3.02
C HIS A 148 3.59 2.60 3.58
N ILE A 149 3.75 1.44 2.92
CA ILE A 149 3.24 0.15 3.42
C ILE A 149 3.82 -0.19 4.79
N SER A 150 5.14 0.01 4.98
CA SER A 150 5.79 -0.25 6.27
C SER A 150 5.21 0.64 7.37
N LYS A 151 4.92 1.91 7.07
CA LYS A 151 4.25 2.81 8.01
C LYS A 151 2.83 2.34 8.32
N LEU A 152 2.03 2.01 7.31
CA LEU A 152 0.68 1.49 7.50
C LEU A 152 0.68 0.23 8.38
N LYS A 153 1.61 -0.71 8.12
CA LYS A 153 1.75 -1.93 8.93
C LYS A 153 2.06 -1.63 10.40
N ALA A 154 2.82 -0.59 10.68
CA ALA A 154 3.16 -0.19 12.05
C ALA A 154 2.02 0.56 12.77
N ASP A 155 1.18 1.28 12.02
CA ASP A 155 0.18 2.20 12.57
C ASP A 155 -1.25 1.64 12.56
N GLN A 156 -1.44 0.32 12.40
CA GLN A 156 -2.76 -0.31 12.31
C GLN A 156 -3.09 -1.16 13.56
N PRO A 157 -3.43 -0.53 14.71
CA PRO A 157 -3.64 -1.26 15.95
C PRO A 157 -5.00 -1.97 16.02
N VAL A 158 -5.95 -1.62 15.16
CA VAL A 158 -7.34 -2.08 15.23
C VAL A 158 -7.91 -2.46 13.88
N TRP A 159 -8.91 -3.32 13.89
CA TRP A 159 -9.72 -3.71 12.75
C TRP A 159 -11.21 -3.52 13.05
N HIS A 160 -11.99 -3.12 12.04
CA HIS A 160 -13.44 -3.05 12.08
C HIS A 160 -13.99 -3.33 10.68
N ALA A 161 -14.92 -4.25 10.56
CA ALA A 161 -15.41 -4.77 9.28
C ALA A 161 -15.86 -3.70 8.28
N LEU A 162 -16.45 -2.60 8.74
CA LEU A 162 -16.98 -1.54 7.87
C LEU A 162 -16.11 -0.29 7.83
N LEU A 163 -15.39 0.03 8.91
CA LEU A 163 -14.74 1.33 9.06
C LEU A 163 -13.23 1.27 8.85
N HIS A 164 -12.61 0.13 9.15
CA HIS A 164 -11.15 -0.02 9.09
C HIS A 164 -10.77 -1.48 8.82
N ASN A 165 -10.68 -1.85 7.56
CA ASN A 165 -10.59 -3.23 7.11
C ASN A 165 -9.55 -3.41 6.00
N CYS A 166 -9.46 -4.61 5.45
CA CYS A 166 -8.54 -4.95 4.37
C CYS A 166 -8.73 -4.09 3.12
N VAL A 167 -9.96 -3.66 2.80
CA VAL A 167 -10.24 -2.82 1.64
C VAL A 167 -9.76 -1.39 1.90
N SER A 168 -10.04 -0.80 3.06
CA SER A 168 -9.54 0.54 3.41
C SER A 168 -8.01 0.59 3.45
N PHE A 169 -7.37 -0.44 3.96
CA PHE A 169 -5.91 -0.59 3.97
C PHE A 169 -5.33 -0.64 2.54
N GLY A 170 -5.91 -1.46 1.67
CA GLY A 170 -5.51 -1.52 0.27
C GLY A 170 -5.79 -0.24 -0.50
N ASN A 171 -6.89 0.47 -0.16
CA ASN A 171 -7.24 1.77 -0.73
C ASN A 171 -6.15 2.83 -0.43
N ASP A 172 -5.62 2.87 0.79
CA ASP A 172 -4.53 3.77 1.16
C ASP A 172 -3.26 3.49 0.35
N ILE A 173 -2.93 2.22 0.15
CA ILE A 173 -1.79 1.81 -0.69
C ILE A 173 -2.03 2.25 -2.14
N ALA A 174 -3.21 2.03 -2.69
CA ALA A 174 -3.57 2.44 -4.06
C ALA A 174 -3.47 3.96 -4.24
N GLY A 175 -3.95 4.73 -3.28
CA GLY A 175 -3.83 6.19 -3.25
C GLY A 175 -2.37 6.65 -3.24
N SER A 176 -1.49 5.98 -2.49
CA SER A 176 -0.05 6.29 -2.44
C SER A 176 0.67 6.08 -3.78
N LEU A 177 0.13 5.23 -4.65
CA LEU A 177 0.59 5.01 -6.02
C LEU A 177 0.00 6.02 -7.02
N GLY A 178 -0.89 6.91 -6.59
CA GLY A 178 -1.60 7.84 -7.44
C GLY A 178 -2.69 7.19 -8.32
N LEU A 179 -3.17 6.01 -7.94
CA LEU A 179 -4.24 5.33 -8.65
C LEU A 179 -5.59 6.01 -8.37
N LYS A 180 -6.47 5.99 -9.35
CA LYS A 180 -7.89 6.31 -9.14
C LYS A 180 -8.52 5.19 -8.33
N THR A 181 -9.03 5.52 -7.15
CA THR A 181 -9.65 4.56 -6.24
C THR A 181 -11.18 4.62 -6.32
N PRO A 182 -11.88 3.50 -6.08
CA PRO A 182 -13.32 3.53 -5.91
C PRO A 182 -13.72 4.49 -4.77
N THR A 183 -14.78 5.27 -4.97
CA THR A 183 -15.30 6.20 -3.95
C THR A 183 -16.02 5.49 -2.83
N PHE A 184 -16.53 4.29 -3.09
CA PHE A 184 -17.26 3.46 -2.14
C PHE A 184 -16.35 2.31 -1.67
N ILE A 185 -15.84 2.42 -0.45
CA ILE A 185 -14.91 1.44 0.13
C ILE A 185 -15.61 0.28 0.87
N TRP A 186 -16.94 0.29 0.97
CA TRP A 186 -17.72 -0.80 1.57
C TRP A 186 -18.09 -1.90 0.54
N MET A 187 -17.24 -2.04 -0.46
CA MET A 187 -17.35 -3.09 -1.46
C MET A 187 -16.77 -4.40 -0.92
N GLU A 188 -17.24 -5.50 -1.45
CA GLU A 188 -16.55 -6.76 -1.25
C GLU A 188 -15.12 -6.69 -1.82
N PRO A 189 -14.15 -7.38 -1.22
CA PRO A 189 -12.76 -7.38 -1.67
C PRO A 189 -12.55 -7.63 -3.16
N LYS A 190 -13.30 -8.59 -3.73
CA LYS A 190 -13.26 -8.89 -5.16
C LYS A 190 -13.69 -7.70 -6.01
N ASP A 191 -14.85 -7.14 -5.70
CA ASP A 191 -15.43 -6.04 -6.47
C ASP A 191 -14.59 -4.78 -6.37
N TYR A 192 -13.97 -4.54 -5.21
CA TYR A 192 -13.04 -3.43 -5.03
C TYR A 192 -11.81 -3.59 -5.94
N VAL A 193 -11.16 -4.75 -5.98
CA VAL A 193 -9.97 -5.00 -6.82
C VAL A 193 -10.32 -4.90 -8.30
N GLU A 194 -11.47 -5.41 -8.72
CA GLU A 194 -11.96 -5.28 -10.10
C GLU A 194 -12.24 -3.81 -10.46
N SER A 195 -12.94 -3.07 -9.60
CA SER A 195 -13.21 -1.65 -9.80
C SER A 195 -11.92 -0.81 -9.82
N LEU A 196 -10.96 -1.09 -8.94
CA LEU A 196 -9.65 -0.44 -8.93
C LEU A 196 -8.94 -0.67 -10.28
N ARG A 197 -8.93 -1.89 -10.79
CA ARG A 197 -8.37 -2.23 -12.09
C ARG A 197 -9.03 -1.44 -13.22
N ASP A 198 -10.36 -1.45 -13.26
CA ASP A 198 -11.13 -0.87 -14.36
C ASP A 198 -11.03 0.66 -14.38
N LEU A 199 -11.03 1.33 -13.22
CA LEU A 199 -10.81 2.78 -13.09
C LEU A 199 -9.43 3.22 -13.61
N ASN A 200 -8.45 2.34 -13.59
CA ASN A 200 -7.10 2.63 -14.05
C ASN A 200 -6.77 2.02 -15.42
N GLY A 201 -7.80 1.61 -16.20
CA GLY A 201 -7.63 1.10 -17.56
C GLY A 201 -6.92 -0.26 -17.61
N GLY A 202 -6.89 -0.99 -16.50
CA GLY A 202 -6.26 -2.30 -16.40
C GLY A 202 -7.09 -3.38 -17.11
N LYS A 203 -6.42 -4.49 -17.43
CA LYS A 203 -7.03 -5.70 -17.99
C LYS A 203 -6.83 -6.85 -17.01
N PRO A 204 -7.63 -7.93 -17.10
CA PRO A 204 -7.40 -9.17 -16.36
C PRO A 204 -5.96 -9.66 -16.57
N GLN A 205 -5.30 -10.03 -15.49
CA GLN A 205 -3.87 -10.36 -15.48
C GLN A 205 -3.66 -11.80 -15.03
N LYS A 206 -2.66 -12.45 -15.63
CA LYS A 206 -2.25 -13.79 -15.23
C LYS A 206 -1.39 -13.75 -13.94
N PRO A 207 -1.36 -14.87 -13.18
CA PRO A 207 -0.44 -15.03 -12.06
C PRO A 207 1.01 -14.76 -12.46
N LEU A 208 1.78 -14.16 -11.55
CA LEU A 208 3.25 -14.17 -11.65
C LEU A 208 3.79 -15.52 -11.21
N ARG A 209 4.91 -15.92 -11.78
CA ARG A 209 5.66 -17.10 -11.35
C ARG A 209 6.78 -16.67 -10.41
N PHE A 210 7.09 -17.50 -9.44
CA PHE A 210 8.33 -17.35 -8.66
C PHE A 210 9.51 -17.86 -9.49
N ALA A 211 10.65 -17.18 -9.41
CA ALA A 211 11.89 -17.65 -9.99
C ALA A 211 12.27 -18.97 -9.30
N ALA A 212 12.75 -19.93 -10.08
CA ALA A 212 13.31 -21.14 -9.52
C ALA A 212 14.51 -20.78 -8.61
N PRO A 213 14.72 -21.45 -7.47
CA PRO A 213 15.88 -21.21 -6.63
C PRO A 213 17.14 -21.47 -7.46
N THR A 214 18.00 -20.46 -7.55
CA THR A 214 19.30 -20.61 -8.22
C THR A 214 20.13 -21.52 -7.33
N SER A 215 20.63 -22.63 -7.85
CA SER A 215 21.41 -23.65 -7.14
C SER A 215 22.78 -23.20 -6.59
N ALA A 216 22.99 -21.88 -6.46
CA ALA A 216 24.24 -21.25 -6.00
C ALA A 216 24.07 -20.31 -4.81
N SER A 217 22.98 -20.38 -4.05
CA SER A 217 22.86 -19.66 -2.77
C SER A 217 22.44 -20.65 -1.70
N THR A 218 23.36 -20.99 -0.82
CA THR A 218 23.09 -21.65 0.46
C THR A 218 22.40 -20.74 1.47
N ASP A 219 22.04 -19.52 1.04
CA ASP A 219 21.25 -18.63 1.84
C ASP A 219 19.76 -19.00 1.73
N LYS A 220 19.25 -19.44 2.85
CA LYS A 220 17.84 -19.71 3.15
C LYS A 220 16.96 -18.69 2.44
N PRO A 221 15.91 -19.11 1.68
CA PRO A 221 15.02 -18.17 1.05
C PRO A 221 14.44 -17.23 2.10
N PRO A 222 14.33 -15.92 1.85
CA PRO A 222 13.75 -14.97 2.78
C PRO A 222 12.21 -15.01 2.71
N MET A 223 11.66 -16.19 2.86
CA MET A 223 10.29 -16.39 3.28
C MET A 223 10.39 -17.00 4.67
N THR A 224 10.12 -16.19 5.67
CA THR A 224 9.82 -16.70 7.00
C THR A 224 8.58 -17.57 6.85
N GLN A 225 8.79 -18.86 6.58
CA GLN A 225 7.79 -19.82 7.00
C GLN A 225 7.77 -19.63 8.51
N LEU A 226 6.63 -19.18 9.03
CA LEU A 226 6.29 -19.32 10.43
C LEU A 226 6.33 -20.82 10.74
N THR A 227 7.52 -21.34 11.05
CA THR A 227 7.65 -22.64 11.67
C THR A 227 7.10 -22.46 13.06
N HIS A 228 5.91 -23.02 13.27
CA HIS A 228 5.40 -23.28 14.60
C HIS A 228 6.45 -24.03 15.40
N SER A 229 7.06 -23.35 16.34
CA SER A 229 7.82 -23.99 17.40
C SER A 229 6.80 -24.62 18.35
N GLN A 230 6.41 -25.87 18.08
CA GLN A 230 5.73 -26.68 19.08
C GLN A 230 6.73 -26.95 20.21
N THR A 231 6.75 -26.09 21.20
CA THR A 231 7.25 -26.46 22.52
C THR A 231 6.19 -27.31 23.22
N SER A 232 6.25 -28.63 23.01
CA SER A 232 5.59 -29.59 23.86
C SER A 232 6.20 -29.49 25.24
N GLY A 233 5.59 -28.69 26.11
CA GLY A 233 5.85 -28.72 27.56
C GLY A 233 5.32 -30.03 28.15
N ALA A 234 6.19 -31.02 28.28
CA ALA A 234 5.92 -32.20 29.08
C ALA A 234 5.79 -31.76 30.56
N ALA A 235 4.57 -31.65 31.04
CA ALA A 235 4.29 -31.59 32.48
C ALA A 235 4.50 -32.97 33.08
N SER A 236 5.65 -33.17 33.71
CA SER A 236 5.93 -34.31 34.59
C SER A 236 5.09 -34.15 35.85
N GLY A 237 4.05 -34.98 35.98
CA GLY A 237 3.34 -35.18 37.25
C GLY A 237 4.22 -35.96 38.22
N ALA A 238 4.47 -35.40 39.37
CA ALA A 238 4.96 -36.14 40.51
C ALA A 238 3.86 -36.16 41.61
N ALA A 239 3.42 -37.36 41.89
CA ALA A 239 2.56 -37.67 43.02
C ALA A 239 3.27 -37.45 44.37
N ARG A 240 2.58 -36.87 45.32
CA ARG A 240 2.46 -37.33 46.72
C ARG A 240 1.29 -36.64 47.39
#